data_4a7e0464cfad0a3a45ad0e44c9ead133
#
_entry.id   4a7e0464cfad0a3a45ad0e44c9ead133
#
_cell.length_a   1.000
_cell.length_b   1.000
_cell.length_c   1.000
_cell.angle_alpha   90.00
_cell.angle_beta   90.00
_cell.angle_gamma   90.00
#
_symmetry.space_group_name_H-M   'P 1'
#
loop_
_entity.id
_entity.type
_entity.pdbx_description
1 polymer ?
#
loop_
_entity_poly.entity_id
_entity_poly.type
_entity_poly.pdbx_seq_one_letter_code
_entity_poly.pdbx_strand_id
1 'polypeptide(L)'
;MRKRLALALSGVLLATALPLLSSCKKEGKVSSRYEITAEYVPENTTLTGTAKITFENATDNEISTLKFQLYPNAYRQDALYKPVSKACENAAYYAGESYGEMVISSVNGAKGWEVMGEDENILYAYLPHSLFPDDKIVLDIGFMVKLAKVNHRTGVTERTVNLGNFFPILCPYQNGGFTETVYYCDGDPFLSDCADFKVTLKTPKEYLVAATGECVSERTLESKKEHLFEAEKVRDFALVLSEGYRVLEKQVHGKTLAYYYYADENATQTLDTASEAFAYFEKTFGEYPYPCYTLAQTGLCHGGMEYPTLSMLSSDLTAEEQTRAVVHETAHQWWYGVVGSDQIQNAWQDEGLAEYSTLCFFEAHEKYGVTREAAVTNALKEYRSYYDVYGSVLGRTDTKMSRHLKDFLSDYEYKCISYDKSLVMFDTLRKSVGDKKFFGGLKRYYADNKYTLAAPENLIGSFEKTGLDVAGFFDSFLQGKGIL
;
A
#
# COMPACT_ATOMS: atom_id res chain seq x y z
N MET A 1 12.71 85.63 -24.36
CA MET A 1 13.98 85.20 -23.75
C MET A 1 13.72 84.21 -22.61
N ARG A 2 14.56 83.20 -22.49
CA ARG A 2 14.61 82.08 -21.49
C ARG A 2 13.78 80.86 -21.84
N LYS A 3 14.43 79.92 -22.52
CA LYS A 3 14.10 78.53 -22.69
C LYS A 3 14.25 77.78 -21.33
N ARG A 4 13.28 76.97 -20.98
CA ARG A 4 13.48 75.96 -19.91
C ARG A 4 13.49 74.60 -20.54
N LEU A 5 14.63 73.92 -20.35
CA LEU A 5 14.87 72.52 -20.67
C LEU A 5 14.12 71.65 -19.65
N ALA A 6 13.31 70.72 -20.14
CA ALA A 6 12.77 69.67 -19.33
C ALA A 6 13.61 68.39 -19.57
N LEU A 7 14.28 67.92 -18.51
CA LEU A 7 14.98 66.63 -18.49
C LEU A 7 13.92 65.53 -18.24
N ALA A 8 13.78 64.63 -19.18
CA ALA A 8 13.03 63.37 -18.98
C ALA A 8 13.98 62.34 -18.42
N LEU A 9 13.73 61.89 -17.19
CA LEU A 9 14.38 60.71 -16.59
C LEU A 9 13.60 59.47 -17.04
N SER A 10 14.22 58.69 -17.92
CA SER A 10 13.76 57.38 -18.31
C SER A 10 14.27 56.38 -17.26
N GLY A 11 13.38 55.97 -16.34
CA GLY A 11 13.66 54.85 -15.43
C GLY A 11 13.52 53.52 -16.16
N VAL A 12 14.63 52.87 -16.40
CA VAL A 12 14.67 51.46 -16.87
C VAL A 12 14.40 50.57 -15.66
N LEU A 13 13.21 49.99 -15.54
CA LEU A 13 12.94 48.89 -14.67
C LEU A 13 13.58 47.61 -15.25
N LEU A 14 14.72 47.21 -14.69
CA LEU A 14 15.24 45.86 -14.87
C LEU A 14 14.36 44.90 -14.08
N ALA A 15 13.41 44.25 -14.75
CA ALA A 15 12.74 43.07 -14.21
C ALA A 15 13.74 41.91 -14.23
N THR A 16 14.34 41.59 -13.08
CA THR A 16 15.07 40.35 -12.89
C THR A 16 14.06 39.21 -12.86
N ALA A 17 13.86 38.57 -14.01
CA ALA A 17 13.19 37.27 -14.07
C ALA A 17 14.13 36.26 -13.38
N LEU A 18 13.82 35.90 -12.14
CA LEU A 18 14.33 34.67 -11.55
C LEU A 18 13.84 33.51 -12.42
N PRO A 19 14.71 32.64 -12.95
CA PRO A 19 14.25 31.42 -13.55
C PRO A 19 13.64 30.60 -12.41
N LEU A 20 12.32 30.36 -12.48
CA LEU A 20 11.69 29.25 -11.81
C LEU A 20 12.38 28.00 -12.37
N LEU A 21 13.38 27.51 -11.62
CA LEU A 21 13.91 26.17 -11.81
C LEU A 21 12.73 25.23 -11.53
N SER A 22 11.98 24.94 -12.56
CA SER A 22 11.13 23.77 -12.63
C SER A 22 12.06 22.59 -12.37
N SER A 23 12.06 22.09 -11.15
CA SER A 23 12.66 20.82 -10.83
C SER A 23 11.96 19.79 -11.72
N CYS A 24 12.61 19.41 -12.81
CA CYS A 24 12.29 18.19 -13.52
C CYS A 24 12.41 17.06 -12.49
N LYS A 25 11.29 16.61 -11.93
CA LYS A 25 11.23 15.34 -11.21
C LYS A 25 11.78 14.31 -12.20
N LYS A 26 12.95 13.76 -11.92
CA LYS A 26 13.46 12.60 -12.66
C LYS A 26 12.45 11.49 -12.44
N GLU A 27 11.80 11.05 -13.51
CA GLU A 27 10.85 9.94 -13.47
C GLU A 27 11.52 8.75 -12.76
N GLY A 28 10.94 8.36 -11.60
CA GLY A 28 11.07 7.06 -11.02
C GLY A 28 12.49 6.56 -10.72
N LYS A 29 13.41 7.41 -10.24
CA LYS A 29 14.68 6.90 -9.72
C LYS A 29 14.40 6.24 -8.36
N VAL A 30 14.46 4.90 -8.35
CA VAL A 30 14.36 4.10 -7.14
C VAL A 30 15.58 4.37 -6.28
N SER A 31 15.35 4.79 -5.03
CA SER A 31 16.45 5.14 -4.10
C SER A 31 17.04 3.91 -3.39
N SER A 32 16.38 2.76 -3.47
CA SER A 32 16.83 1.54 -2.80
C SER A 32 16.62 0.29 -3.64
N ARG A 33 17.52 -0.69 -3.42
CA ARG A 33 17.43 -2.04 -3.99
C ARG A 33 17.68 -3.06 -2.91
N TYR A 34 16.85 -4.10 -2.88
CA TYR A 34 16.92 -5.22 -1.95
C TYR A 34 17.33 -6.49 -2.65
N GLU A 35 18.37 -7.16 -2.14
CA GLU A 35 18.72 -8.54 -2.46
C GLU A 35 18.51 -9.36 -1.18
N ILE A 36 17.39 -10.09 -1.10
CA ILE A 36 16.97 -10.85 0.11
C ILE A 36 17.24 -12.32 -0.16
N THR A 37 17.88 -13.00 0.79
CA THR A 37 17.95 -14.46 0.83
C THR A 37 17.36 -14.94 2.15
N ALA A 38 16.34 -15.78 2.08
CA ALA A 38 15.64 -16.27 3.27
C ALA A 38 15.30 -17.76 3.16
N GLU A 39 15.14 -18.39 4.31
CA GLU A 39 14.73 -19.79 4.43
C GLU A 39 13.62 -19.92 5.48
N TYR A 40 12.52 -20.53 5.07
CA TYR A 40 11.41 -20.86 5.95
C TYR A 40 11.59 -22.27 6.55
N VAL A 41 11.49 -22.37 7.88
CA VAL A 41 11.62 -23.62 8.65
C VAL A 41 10.31 -23.88 9.40
N PRO A 42 9.44 -24.79 8.89
CA PRO A 42 8.09 -24.99 9.45
C PRO A 42 8.10 -25.57 10.86
N GLU A 43 9.11 -26.37 11.24
CA GLU A 43 9.18 -27.04 12.53
C GLU A 43 9.15 -26.07 13.73
N ASN A 44 9.69 -24.88 13.55
CA ASN A 44 9.72 -23.84 14.57
C ASN A 44 9.04 -22.54 14.13
N THR A 45 8.37 -22.54 12.96
CA THR A 45 7.68 -21.39 12.37
C THR A 45 8.57 -20.16 12.24
N THR A 46 9.82 -20.35 11.77
CA THR A 46 10.78 -19.26 11.62
C THR A 46 11.14 -19.03 10.14
N LEU A 47 11.40 -17.78 9.84
CA LEU A 47 12.04 -17.34 8.62
C LEU A 47 13.38 -16.71 9.00
N THR A 48 14.49 -17.23 8.49
CA THR A 48 15.82 -16.65 8.73
C THR A 48 16.40 -16.17 7.42
N GLY A 49 16.98 -14.99 7.41
CA GLY A 49 17.50 -14.43 6.16
C GLY A 49 18.50 -13.30 6.34
N THR A 50 18.98 -12.84 5.20
CA THR A 50 19.77 -11.62 5.04
C THR A 50 19.12 -10.72 4.01
N ALA A 51 19.12 -9.41 4.26
CA ALA A 51 18.71 -8.39 3.33
C ALA A 51 19.91 -7.49 3.02
N LYS A 52 20.45 -7.62 1.82
CA LYS A 52 21.45 -6.71 1.31
C LYS A 52 20.74 -5.54 0.64
N ILE A 53 20.88 -4.37 1.23
CA ILE A 53 20.20 -3.16 0.83
C ILE A 53 21.19 -2.18 0.28
N THR A 54 21.04 -1.82 -1.00
CA THR A 54 21.78 -0.72 -1.63
C THR A 54 20.88 0.51 -1.56
N PHE A 55 21.34 1.54 -0.88
CA PHE A 55 20.66 2.83 -0.76
C PHE A 55 21.44 3.92 -1.46
N GLU A 56 20.75 4.77 -2.21
CA GLU A 56 21.28 6.00 -2.79
C GLU A 56 20.57 7.19 -2.16
N ASN A 57 21.32 8.16 -1.64
CA ASN A 57 20.72 9.37 -1.08
C ASN A 57 20.19 10.28 -2.21
N ALA A 58 18.95 10.07 -2.59
CA ALA A 58 18.26 10.89 -3.59
C ALA A 58 17.68 12.20 -3.02
N THR A 59 17.98 12.53 -1.75
CA THR A 59 17.54 13.76 -1.08
C THR A 59 18.55 14.88 -1.22
N ASP A 60 18.18 16.09 -0.88
CA ASP A 60 19.09 17.25 -0.82
C ASP A 60 19.80 17.37 0.56
N ASN A 61 19.58 16.42 1.47
CA ASN A 61 20.10 16.47 2.84
C ASN A 61 21.23 15.46 3.05
N GLU A 62 22.11 15.76 3.99
CA GLU A 62 23.11 14.83 4.49
C GLU A 62 22.45 13.79 5.41
N ILE A 63 22.73 12.50 5.21
CA ILE A 63 22.14 11.37 5.95
C ILE A 63 23.26 10.63 6.69
N SER A 64 23.18 10.56 8.01
CA SER A 64 24.14 9.84 8.88
C SER A 64 23.59 8.56 9.51
N THR A 65 22.29 8.33 9.38
CA THR A 65 21.59 7.16 9.93
C THR A 65 20.50 6.72 8.98
N LEU A 66 20.43 5.44 8.64
CA LEU A 66 19.29 4.86 7.96
C LEU A 66 18.36 4.22 8.99
N LYS A 67 17.05 4.29 8.76
CA LYS A 67 16.02 3.73 9.64
C LYS A 67 15.17 2.74 8.90
N PHE A 68 14.92 1.60 9.52
CA PHE A 68 14.14 0.51 8.93
C PHE A 68 13.01 0.10 9.85
N GLN A 69 11.82 0.02 9.29
CA GLN A 69 10.63 -0.49 9.97
C GLN A 69 10.75 -2.00 10.16
N LEU A 70 10.41 -2.48 11.36
CA LEU A 70 10.37 -3.90 11.74
C LEU A 70 8.92 -4.29 12.07
N TYR A 71 8.05 -4.33 11.06
CA TYR A 71 6.61 -4.59 11.24
C TYR A 71 6.28 -5.88 12.01
N PRO A 72 7.05 -7.00 11.89
CA PRO A 72 6.79 -8.20 12.69
C PRO A 72 6.88 -7.97 14.20
N ASN A 73 7.50 -6.90 14.68
CA ASN A 73 7.59 -6.61 16.12
C ASN A 73 6.24 -6.23 16.75
N ALA A 74 5.23 -5.89 15.96
CA ALA A 74 3.86 -5.73 16.45
C ALA A 74 3.24 -7.03 16.99
N TYR A 75 3.79 -8.20 16.59
CA TYR A 75 3.32 -9.52 17.05
C TYR A 75 3.98 -9.97 18.35
N ARG A 76 4.87 -9.19 18.96
CA ARG A 76 5.48 -9.52 20.26
C ARG A 76 4.41 -9.58 21.36
N GLN A 77 4.68 -10.37 22.38
CA GLN A 77 3.80 -10.51 23.54
C GLN A 77 3.59 -9.16 24.26
N ASP A 78 4.63 -8.37 24.36
CA ASP A 78 4.71 -7.09 25.07
C ASP A 78 4.56 -5.87 24.14
N ALA A 79 4.27 -6.07 22.85
CA ALA A 79 4.04 -4.97 21.92
C ALA A 79 2.92 -4.04 22.43
N LEU A 80 3.17 -2.74 22.36
CA LEU A 80 2.22 -1.70 22.76
C LEU A 80 1.10 -1.55 21.72
N TYR A 81 1.46 -1.72 20.43
CA TYR A 81 0.56 -1.60 19.29
C TYR A 81 0.37 -2.97 18.66
N LYS A 82 -0.69 -3.68 19.06
CA LYS A 82 -1.00 -5.02 18.54
C LYS A 82 -1.49 -4.95 17.09
N PRO A 83 -1.16 -5.96 16.25
CA PRO A 83 -1.51 -5.92 14.83
C PRO A 83 -2.99 -6.26 14.56
N VAL A 84 -3.62 -7.00 15.45
CA VAL A 84 -5.01 -7.47 15.30
C VAL A 84 -5.94 -6.57 16.10
N SER A 85 -6.97 -6.05 15.46
CA SER A 85 -7.99 -5.26 16.13
C SER A 85 -8.82 -6.15 17.06
N LYS A 86 -9.40 -5.56 18.08
CA LYS A 86 -10.25 -6.28 19.05
C LYS A 86 -11.45 -6.97 18.38
N ALA A 87 -11.96 -6.39 17.32
CA ALA A 87 -13.08 -6.96 16.57
C ALA A 87 -12.68 -8.26 15.84
N CYS A 88 -11.43 -8.35 15.38
CA CYS A 88 -10.90 -9.48 14.61
C CYS A 88 -10.22 -10.55 15.48
N GLU A 89 -10.00 -10.31 16.78
CA GLU A 89 -9.15 -11.13 17.66
C GLU A 89 -9.52 -12.62 17.64
N ASN A 90 -10.80 -12.94 17.73
CA ASN A 90 -11.28 -14.33 17.73
C ASN A 90 -11.11 -15.04 16.38
N ALA A 91 -11.25 -14.32 15.27
CA ALA A 91 -11.05 -14.88 13.93
C ALA A 91 -9.56 -15.01 13.58
N ALA A 92 -8.76 -14.09 14.07
CA ALA A 92 -7.33 -14.06 13.80
C ALA A 92 -6.58 -15.16 14.56
N TYR A 93 -6.79 -15.29 15.88
CA TYR A 93 -6.05 -16.25 16.72
C TYR A 93 -6.75 -17.61 16.82
N TYR A 94 -6.90 -18.28 15.68
CA TYR A 94 -7.60 -19.57 15.52
C TYR A 94 -7.10 -20.70 16.43
N ALA A 95 -5.83 -20.66 16.86
CA ALA A 95 -5.18 -21.66 17.74
C ALA A 95 -4.95 -21.13 19.16
N GLY A 96 -5.58 -20.02 19.55
CA GLY A 96 -5.32 -19.30 20.79
C GLY A 96 -4.17 -18.30 20.68
N GLU A 97 -3.82 -17.64 21.78
CA GLU A 97 -2.77 -16.63 21.82
C GLU A 97 -1.44 -17.15 21.24
N SER A 98 -0.86 -16.40 20.35
CA SER A 98 0.40 -16.71 19.70
C SER A 98 1.17 -15.43 19.40
N TYR A 99 2.50 -15.49 19.50
CA TYR A 99 3.37 -14.35 19.39
C TYR A 99 4.50 -14.58 18.39
N GLY A 100 4.95 -13.50 17.78
CA GLY A 100 6.05 -13.47 16.82
C GLY A 100 6.88 -12.22 16.99
N GLU A 101 8.05 -12.17 16.35
CA GLU A 101 8.95 -11.02 16.40
C GLU A 101 9.97 -11.08 15.27
N MET A 102 10.61 -9.97 14.98
CA MET A 102 11.80 -9.91 14.15
C MET A 102 13.01 -9.58 15.01
N VAL A 103 14.02 -10.45 14.98
CA VAL A 103 15.30 -10.25 15.65
C VAL A 103 16.36 -9.89 14.61
N ILE A 104 17.03 -8.77 14.81
CA ILE A 104 18.19 -8.37 13.99
C ILE A 104 19.45 -9.01 14.59
N SER A 105 20.19 -9.74 13.79
CA SER A 105 21.41 -10.44 14.22
C SER A 105 22.70 -9.71 13.84
N SER A 106 22.68 -8.91 12.76
CA SER A 106 23.85 -8.13 12.29
C SER A 106 23.42 -7.01 11.37
N VAL A 107 24.21 -5.94 11.30
CA VAL A 107 24.10 -4.87 10.30
C VAL A 107 25.51 -4.55 9.80
N ASN A 108 25.98 -5.30 8.81
CA ASN A 108 27.28 -5.09 8.21
C ASN A 108 27.24 -3.87 7.28
N GLY A 109 28.29 -3.07 7.29
CA GLY A 109 28.34 -1.78 6.57
C GLY A 109 27.99 -0.57 7.43
N ALA A 110 27.33 -0.76 8.59
CA ALA A 110 27.12 0.26 9.59
C ALA A 110 28.28 0.29 10.62
N LYS A 111 28.54 1.44 11.26
CA LYS A 111 29.45 1.56 12.39
C LYS A 111 28.86 1.08 13.71
N GLY A 112 27.53 0.93 13.76
CA GLY A 112 26.73 0.48 14.89
C GLY A 112 25.26 0.49 14.56
N TRP A 113 24.46 -0.19 15.35
CA TRP A 113 23.01 -0.24 15.19
C TRP A 113 22.32 -0.52 16.52
N GLU A 114 21.05 -0.15 16.60
CA GLU A 114 20.17 -0.46 17.72
C GLU A 114 18.72 -0.54 17.25
N VAL A 115 17.89 -1.31 17.97
CA VAL A 115 16.45 -1.34 17.75
C VAL A 115 15.80 -0.37 18.72
N MET A 116 15.04 0.56 18.18
CA MET A 116 14.42 1.68 18.88
C MET A 116 12.97 1.88 18.38
N GLY A 117 12.50 3.10 18.45
CA GLY A 117 11.12 3.47 18.12
C GLY A 117 10.23 3.38 19.35
N GLU A 118 8.98 3.79 19.19
CA GLU A 118 8.01 3.84 20.30
C GLU A 118 7.64 2.44 20.81
N ASP A 119 7.76 1.42 19.93
CA ASP A 119 7.42 0.02 20.24
C ASP A 119 8.54 -0.95 19.80
N GLU A 120 9.82 -0.56 19.97
CA GLU A 120 10.98 -1.36 19.54
C GLU A 120 10.84 -1.91 18.12
N ASN A 121 10.34 -1.07 17.24
CA ASN A 121 9.90 -1.42 15.90
C ASN A 121 10.71 -0.73 14.80
N ILE A 122 11.75 0.01 15.17
CA ILE A 122 12.62 0.72 14.21
C ILE A 122 14.07 0.29 14.43
N LEU A 123 14.71 -0.23 13.39
CA LEU A 123 16.14 -0.44 13.35
C LEU A 123 16.85 0.86 12.91
N TYR A 124 17.72 1.38 13.77
CA TYR A 124 18.63 2.49 13.47
C TYR A 124 19.99 1.93 13.06
N ALA A 125 20.41 2.19 11.83
CA ALA A 125 21.71 1.82 11.32
C ALA A 125 22.60 3.07 11.18
N TYR A 126 23.55 3.24 12.08
CA TYR A 126 24.47 4.38 12.09
C TYR A 126 25.56 4.20 11.03
N LEU A 127 25.65 5.14 10.10
CA LEU A 127 26.57 5.04 8.97
C LEU A 127 27.99 5.37 9.38
N PRO A 128 29.03 4.73 8.78
CA PRO A 128 30.42 4.99 9.10
C PRO A 128 30.84 6.42 8.73
N HIS A 129 30.20 7.03 7.76
CA HIS A 129 30.30 8.43 7.34
C HIS A 129 28.94 8.90 6.84
N SER A 130 28.70 10.20 6.87
CA SER A 130 27.49 10.77 6.30
C SER A 130 27.46 10.63 4.79
N LEU A 131 26.27 10.37 4.26
CA LEU A 131 25.99 10.34 2.82
C LEU A 131 25.53 11.72 2.37
N PHE A 132 26.26 12.33 1.47
CA PHE A 132 25.82 13.52 0.75
C PHE A 132 24.82 13.13 -0.36
N PRO A 133 24.13 14.11 -0.97
CA PRO A 133 23.29 13.85 -2.12
C PRO A 133 24.00 13.03 -3.21
N ASP A 134 23.33 12.05 -3.79
CA ASP A 134 23.81 11.06 -4.78
C ASP A 134 24.84 10.03 -4.26
N ASP A 135 25.30 10.10 -2.99
CA ASP A 135 26.15 9.08 -2.39
C ASP A 135 25.37 7.76 -2.19
N LYS A 136 26.12 6.64 -2.19
CA LYS A 136 25.56 5.29 -2.03
C LYS A 136 26.20 4.55 -0.88
N ILE A 137 25.41 3.69 -0.26
CA ILE A 137 25.89 2.72 0.73
C ILE A 137 25.22 1.37 0.51
N VAL A 138 25.92 0.33 0.93
CA VAL A 138 25.38 -1.03 1.01
C VAL A 138 25.39 -1.46 2.47
N LEU A 139 24.23 -1.88 2.97
CA LEU A 139 24.09 -2.55 4.26
C LEU A 139 23.68 -4.00 4.03
N ASP A 140 24.22 -4.91 4.83
CA ASP A 140 23.85 -6.32 4.84
C ASP A 140 23.28 -6.65 6.22
N ILE A 141 21.94 -6.80 6.30
CA ILE A 141 21.19 -6.95 7.55
C ILE A 141 20.77 -8.42 7.72
N GLY A 142 21.34 -9.09 8.72
CA GLY A 142 20.91 -10.41 9.13
C GLY A 142 19.68 -10.32 10.03
N PHE A 143 18.64 -11.11 9.74
CA PHE A 143 17.40 -11.12 10.50
C PHE A 143 16.80 -12.50 10.65
N MET A 144 15.98 -12.67 11.68
CA MET A 144 15.13 -13.83 11.91
C MET A 144 13.72 -13.35 12.27
N VAL A 145 12.70 -13.91 11.64
CA VAL A 145 11.29 -13.70 12.00
C VAL A 145 10.73 -14.98 12.60
N LYS A 146 10.32 -14.93 13.85
CA LYS A 146 9.43 -15.92 14.44
C LYS A 146 8.01 -15.55 14.09
N LEU A 147 7.28 -16.44 13.43
CA LEU A 147 5.92 -16.20 12.99
C LEU A 147 4.92 -16.64 14.07
N ALA A 148 3.98 -15.76 14.40
CA ALA A 148 2.82 -16.10 15.21
C ALA A 148 1.87 -17.04 14.44
N LYS A 149 1.10 -17.87 15.16
CA LYS A 149 -0.03 -18.61 14.58
C LYS A 149 -1.25 -17.69 14.56
N VAL A 150 -1.47 -17.05 13.44
CA VAL A 150 -2.48 -16.00 13.29
C VAL A 150 -2.94 -15.87 11.85
N ASN A 151 -4.24 -15.73 11.64
CA ASN A 151 -4.85 -15.40 10.34
C ASN A 151 -4.70 -13.90 10.08
N HIS A 152 -3.51 -13.48 9.68
CA HIS A 152 -3.19 -12.08 9.45
C HIS A 152 -2.14 -11.95 8.34
N ARG A 153 -1.77 -10.71 7.99
CA ARG A 153 -0.83 -10.36 6.92
C ARG A 153 0.56 -11.01 7.09
N THR A 154 0.99 -11.25 8.33
CA THR A 154 2.25 -11.93 8.67
C THR A 154 1.96 -12.96 9.74
N GLY A 155 2.15 -14.24 9.42
CA GLY A 155 1.88 -15.33 10.37
C GLY A 155 1.69 -16.68 9.72
N VAL A 156 1.55 -17.70 10.54
CA VAL A 156 1.19 -19.06 10.11
C VAL A 156 -0.30 -19.26 10.33
N THR A 157 -1.04 -19.52 9.28
CA THR A 157 -2.46 -19.83 9.32
C THR A 157 -2.67 -21.37 9.39
N GLU A 158 -3.92 -21.83 9.34
CA GLU A 158 -4.18 -23.28 9.31
C GLU A 158 -3.65 -23.96 8.04
N ARG A 159 -3.55 -23.23 6.91
CA ARG A 159 -3.22 -23.80 5.60
C ARG A 159 -2.11 -23.07 4.86
N THR A 160 -1.73 -21.90 5.29
CA THR A 160 -0.77 -21.04 4.60
C THR A 160 0.22 -20.43 5.57
N VAL A 161 1.28 -19.87 5.01
CA VAL A 161 2.23 -19.00 5.71
C VAL A 161 2.21 -17.66 4.98
N ASN A 162 1.77 -16.62 5.67
CA ASN A 162 1.73 -15.26 5.16
C ASN A 162 3.00 -14.52 5.57
N LEU A 163 3.69 -13.97 4.62
CA LEU A 163 4.94 -13.22 4.78
C LEU A 163 4.77 -11.82 4.17
N GLY A 164 3.87 -11.02 4.73
CA GLY A 164 3.80 -9.59 4.47
C GLY A 164 4.79 -8.83 5.34
N ASN A 165 5.50 -7.85 4.80
CA ASN A 165 6.40 -6.97 5.56
C ASN A 165 7.44 -7.73 6.42
N PHE A 166 7.93 -8.86 5.94
CA PHE A 166 8.74 -9.85 6.70
C PHE A 166 10.23 -9.52 6.80
N PHE A 167 10.70 -8.44 6.22
CA PHE A 167 12.09 -7.99 6.18
C PHE A 167 12.21 -6.54 6.70
N PRO A 168 13.41 -6.05 7.06
CA PRO A 168 13.60 -4.66 7.45
C PRO A 168 13.31 -3.71 6.27
N ILE A 169 12.28 -2.87 6.39
CA ILE A 169 11.81 -1.97 5.34
C ILE A 169 12.31 -0.57 5.60
N LEU A 170 13.04 0.03 4.66
CA LEU A 170 13.53 1.40 4.77
C LEU A 170 12.35 2.38 4.95
N CYS A 171 12.39 3.15 6.02
CA CYS A 171 11.41 4.21 6.25
C CYS A 171 11.49 5.27 5.14
N PRO A 172 10.38 5.79 4.63
CA PRO A 172 10.41 6.89 3.67
C PRO A 172 11.06 8.13 4.26
N TYR A 173 11.79 8.87 3.43
CA TYR A 173 12.39 10.14 3.83
C TYR A 173 11.49 11.30 3.40
N GLN A 174 10.86 11.95 4.36
CA GLN A 174 9.90 13.03 4.14
C GLN A 174 10.18 14.19 5.09
N ASN A 175 9.92 15.43 4.66
CA ASN A 175 10.02 16.61 5.51
C ASN A 175 11.37 16.75 6.24
N GLY A 176 12.46 16.29 5.64
CA GLY A 176 13.82 16.40 6.18
C GLY A 176 14.22 15.28 7.16
N GLY A 177 13.44 14.19 7.26
CA GLY A 177 13.74 13.04 8.11
C GLY A 177 13.10 11.75 7.65
N PHE A 178 13.51 10.63 8.23
CA PHE A 178 12.85 9.34 8.04
C PHE A 178 11.55 9.30 8.86
N THR A 179 10.44 8.89 8.23
CA THR A 179 9.13 8.75 8.86
C THR A 179 9.06 7.43 9.62
N GLU A 180 9.02 7.52 10.94
CA GLU A 180 8.83 6.37 11.82
C GLU A 180 7.35 6.20 12.14
N THR A 181 6.85 4.96 12.12
CA THR A 181 5.46 4.65 12.43
C THR A 181 5.37 3.50 13.40
N VAL A 182 4.25 3.38 14.11
CA VAL A 182 3.88 2.18 14.85
C VAL A 182 2.83 1.40 14.07
N TYR A 183 2.54 0.19 14.49
CA TYR A 183 1.51 -0.63 13.87
C TYR A 183 0.12 -0.20 14.38
N TYR A 184 -0.73 0.30 13.50
CA TYR A 184 -2.14 0.59 13.80
C TYR A 184 -2.98 -0.58 13.30
N CYS A 185 -3.82 -1.16 14.16
CA CYS A 185 -4.63 -2.34 13.83
C CYS A 185 -5.85 -2.01 12.95
N ASP A 186 -6.32 -0.78 12.99
CA ASP A 186 -7.42 -0.31 12.15
C ASP A 186 -6.81 0.33 10.89
N GLY A 187 -6.98 -0.31 9.74
CA GLY A 187 -6.40 0.12 8.46
C GLY A 187 -5.04 -0.50 8.13
N ASP A 188 -4.33 0.11 7.18
CA ASP A 188 -3.08 -0.35 6.62
C ASP A 188 -1.91 0.53 7.07
N PRO A 189 -1.13 0.08 8.08
CA PRO A 189 -0.10 0.91 8.69
C PRO A 189 1.23 0.90 7.93
N PHE A 190 1.24 0.49 6.66
CA PHE A 190 2.45 0.30 5.88
C PHE A 190 2.80 1.54 5.09
N LEU A 191 4.04 1.99 5.22
CA LEU A 191 4.53 3.15 4.52
C LEU A 191 5.94 2.87 3.99
N SER A 192 6.11 2.91 2.67
CA SER A 192 7.37 2.62 1.99
C SER A 192 7.47 3.33 0.63
N ASP A 193 8.69 3.65 0.23
CA ASP A 193 8.98 4.05 -1.14
C ASP A 193 9.12 2.82 -2.04
N CYS A 194 8.95 3.01 -3.35
CA CYS A 194 9.21 1.94 -4.32
C CYS A 194 10.70 1.58 -4.36
N ALA A 195 10.97 0.28 -4.49
CA ALA A 195 12.30 -0.31 -4.57
C ALA A 195 12.35 -1.42 -5.63
N ASP A 196 13.57 -1.83 -6.01
CA ASP A 196 13.79 -3.04 -6.78
C ASP A 196 14.10 -4.20 -5.84
N PHE A 197 13.49 -5.35 -6.08
CA PHE A 197 13.65 -6.54 -5.26
C PHE A 197 14.16 -7.73 -6.07
N LYS A 198 15.13 -8.43 -5.45
CA LYS A 198 15.57 -9.76 -5.84
C LYS A 198 15.50 -10.66 -4.60
N VAL A 199 14.57 -11.60 -4.58
CA VAL A 199 14.28 -12.41 -3.40
C VAL A 199 14.52 -13.88 -3.70
N THR A 200 15.47 -14.48 -2.98
CA THR A 200 15.71 -15.92 -3.00
C THR A 200 15.08 -16.53 -1.74
N LEU A 201 14.06 -17.36 -1.93
CA LEU A 201 13.39 -18.05 -0.83
C LEU A 201 13.65 -19.55 -0.92
N LYS A 202 14.06 -20.17 0.22
CA LYS A 202 14.12 -21.61 0.38
C LYS A 202 12.95 -22.09 1.23
N THR A 203 12.25 -23.11 0.74
CA THR A 203 11.13 -23.78 1.43
C THR A 203 11.32 -25.29 1.40
N PRO A 204 10.62 -26.07 2.21
CA PRO A 204 10.41 -27.48 1.90
C PRO A 204 9.83 -27.63 0.48
N LYS A 205 10.16 -28.71 -0.21
CA LYS A 205 9.85 -28.87 -1.64
C LYS A 205 8.36 -28.96 -1.95
N GLU A 206 7.54 -29.29 -0.96
CA GLU A 206 6.09 -29.46 -1.05
C GLU A 206 5.34 -28.12 -1.16
N TYR A 207 5.98 -27.00 -0.76
CA TYR A 207 5.34 -25.70 -0.77
C TYR A 207 5.31 -25.09 -2.17
N LEU A 208 4.14 -24.59 -2.57
CA LEU A 208 3.98 -23.63 -3.64
C LEU A 208 3.99 -22.22 -3.05
N VAL A 209 4.54 -21.27 -3.79
CA VAL A 209 4.77 -19.90 -3.32
C VAL A 209 4.13 -18.92 -4.30
N ALA A 210 3.11 -18.20 -3.83
CA ALA A 210 2.61 -16.99 -4.47
C ALA A 210 3.46 -15.80 -3.99
N ALA A 211 3.87 -14.91 -4.89
CA ALA A 211 4.81 -13.85 -4.58
C ALA A 211 4.51 -12.54 -5.30
N THR A 212 4.98 -11.44 -4.72
CA THR A 212 5.23 -10.19 -5.45
C THR A 212 6.26 -10.43 -6.54
N GLY A 213 6.04 -9.89 -7.75
CA GLY A 213 6.93 -10.01 -8.91
C GLY A 213 6.85 -11.35 -9.63
N GLU A 214 7.85 -11.61 -10.44
CA GLU A 214 7.94 -12.83 -11.25
C GLU A 214 8.85 -13.87 -10.61
N CYS A 215 8.44 -15.14 -10.63
CA CYS A 215 9.34 -16.25 -10.34
C CYS A 215 10.24 -16.50 -11.56
N VAL A 216 11.47 -16.02 -11.50
CA VAL A 216 12.42 -16.14 -12.63
C VAL A 216 13.16 -17.46 -12.65
N SER A 217 13.26 -18.17 -11.53
CA SER A 217 13.77 -19.54 -11.50
C SER A 217 13.34 -20.32 -10.28
N GLU A 218 13.20 -21.63 -10.42
CA GLU A 218 13.02 -22.58 -9.34
C GLU A 218 14.07 -23.70 -9.45
N ARG A 219 14.63 -24.11 -8.32
CA ARG A 219 15.58 -25.20 -8.26
C ARG A 219 15.29 -26.13 -7.10
N THR A 220 15.09 -27.41 -7.37
CA THR A 220 14.92 -28.43 -6.35
C THR A 220 16.28 -28.85 -5.80
N LEU A 221 16.41 -28.83 -4.48
CA LEU A 221 17.57 -29.22 -3.69
C LEU A 221 17.14 -30.32 -2.73
N GLU A 222 17.53 -31.56 -2.93
CA GLU A 222 17.18 -32.71 -2.06
C GLU A 222 15.78 -32.62 -1.41
N SER A 223 15.68 -32.05 -0.20
CA SER A 223 14.44 -31.87 0.57
C SER A 223 13.83 -30.47 0.47
N LYS A 224 14.48 -29.54 -0.23
CA LYS A 224 14.08 -28.14 -0.31
C LYS A 224 13.87 -27.71 -1.76
N LYS A 225 13.20 -26.59 -1.92
CA LYS A 225 13.06 -25.87 -3.16
C LYS A 225 13.53 -24.44 -2.96
N GLU A 226 14.34 -23.97 -3.88
CA GLU A 226 14.81 -22.59 -3.91
C GLU A 226 14.06 -21.87 -5.04
N HIS A 227 13.42 -20.76 -4.69
CA HIS A 227 12.69 -19.89 -5.60
C HIS A 227 13.42 -18.56 -5.73
N LEU A 228 13.54 -18.04 -6.92
CA LEU A 228 14.07 -16.71 -7.18
C LEU A 228 12.98 -15.84 -7.78
N PHE A 229 12.65 -14.77 -7.08
CA PHE A 229 11.68 -13.75 -7.53
C PHE A 229 12.38 -12.44 -7.82
N GLU A 230 11.89 -11.72 -8.83
CA GLU A 230 12.33 -10.37 -9.15
C GLU A 230 11.11 -9.45 -9.34
N ALA A 231 11.21 -8.25 -8.79
CA ALA A 231 10.20 -7.20 -8.94
C ALA A 231 10.89 -5.83 -8.99
N GLU A 232 10.52 -5.01 -9.96
CA GLU A 232 11.08 -3.67 -10.13
C GLU A 232 10.05 -2.60 -9.77
N LYS A 233 10.50 -1.55 -9.08
CA LYS A 233 9.68 -0.38 -8.72
C LYS A 233 8.40 -0.72 -7.96
N VAL A 234 8.45 -1.71 -7.06
CA VAL A 234 7.35 -2.06 -6.16
C VAL A 234 7.61 -1.49 -4.77
N ARG A 235 6.54 -1.08 -4.07
CA ARG A 235 6.68 -0.45 -2.74
C ARG A 235 6.84 -1.43 -1.61
N ASP A 236 6.51 -2.69 -1.82
CA ASP A 236 6.63 -3.76 -0.83
C ASP A 236 6.84 -5.09 -1.54
N PHE A 237 7.20 -6.11 -0.77
CA PHE A 237 7.39 -7.47 -1.26
C PHE A 237 6.78 -8.47 -0.27
N ALA A 238 5.81 -9.25 -0.73
CA ALA A 238 5.14 -10.23 0.08
C ALA A 238 5.17 -11.62 -0.57
N LEU A 239 4.95 -12.64 0.25
CA LEU A 239 4.91 -14.04 -0.14
C LEU A 239 3.77 -14.75 0.60
N VAL A 240 3.12 -15.70 -0.05
CA VAL A 240 2.20 -16.64 0.60
C VAL A 240 2.55 -18.06 0.19
N LEU A 241 2.76 -18.91 1.17
CA LEU A 241 3.23 -20.28 0.98
C LEU A 241 2.16 -21.27 1.42
N SER A 242 1.97 -22.36 0.67
CA SER A 242 1.11 -23.47 1.08
C SER A 242 1.52 -24.78 0.40
N GLU A 243 1.42 -25.88 1.14
CA GLU A 243 1.50 -27.25 0.59
C GLU A 243 0.23 -27.64 -0.19
N GLY A 244 -0.90 -26.99 0.11
CA GLY A 244 -2.21 -27.30 -0.42
C GLY A 244 -2.61 -26.51 -1.65
N TYR A 245 -1.77 -25.61 -2.15
CA TYR A 245 -2.13 -24.78 -3.29
C TYR A 245 -2.33 -25.54 -4.57
N ARG A 246 -3.35 -25.10 -5.31
CA ARG A 246 -3.56 -25.30 -6.73
C ARG A 246 -3.44 -23.96 -7.42
N VAL A 247 -3.04 -23.94 -8.67
CA VAL A 247 -2.80 -22.68 -9.42
C VAL A 247 -3.61 -22.69 -10.70
N LEU A 248 -4.27 -21.57 -10.96
CA LEU A 248 -4.86 -21.25 -12.26
C LEU A 248 -4.16 -20.01 -12.82
N GLU A 249 -3.93 -20.00 -14.13
CA GLU A 249 -3.28 -18.86 -14.79
C GLU A 249 -4.08 -18.43 -16.02
N LYS A 250 -4.02 -17.14 -16.33
CA LYS A 250 -4.65 -16.53 -17.51
C LYS A 250 -3.80 -15.40 -18.04
N GLN A 251 -3.72 -15.29 -19.37
CA GLN A 251 -3.08 -14.13 -20.02
C GLN A 251 -4.10 -13.05 -20.30
N VAL A 252 -3.81 -11.82 -19.81
CA VAL A 252 -4.64 -10.63 -20.02
C VAL A 252 -3.75 -9.49 -20.49
N HIS A 253 -3.97 -8.99 -21.70
CA HIS A 253 -3.19 -7.91 -22.33
C HIS A 253 -1.66 -8.11 -22.25
N GLY A 254 -1.20 -9.37 -22.37
CA GLY A 254 0.23 -9.71 -22.30
C GLY A 254 0.81 -9.80 -20.89
N LYS A 255 -0.01 -9.73 -19.87
CA LYS A 255 0.34 -9.92 -18.46
C LYS A 255 -0.16 -11.27 -17.97
N THR A 256 0.59 -11.92 -17.08
CA THR A 256 0.17 -13.19 -16.46
C THR A 256 -0.61 -12.91 -15.20
N LEU A 257 -1.88 -13.31 -15.15
CA LEU A 257 -2.69 -13.33 -13.95
C LEU A 257 -2.73 -14.75 -13.40
N ALA A 258 -2.42 -14.92 -12.11
CA ALA A 258 -2.41 -16.21 -11.44
C ALA A 258 -3.30 -16.20 -10.18
N TYR A 259 -3.96 -17.31 -9.91
CA TYR A 259 -4.70 -17.51 -8.68
C TYR A 259 -4.23 -18.77 -7.96
N TYR A 260 -3.64 -18.60 -6.79
CA TYR A 260 -3.23 -19.64 -5.87
C TYR A 260 -4.34 -19.89 -4.86
N TYR A 261 -4.89 -21.11 -4.80
CA TYR A 261 -6.05 -21.42 -3.96
C TYR A 261 -5.98 -22.84 -3.43
N TYR A 262 -6.67 -23.12 -2.33
CA TYR A 262 -6.76 -24.47 -1.74
C TYR A 262 -8.22 -24.93 -1.50
N ALA A 263 -9.15 -24.01 -1.30
CA ALA A 263 -10.54 -24.30 -0.91
C ALA A 263 -11.57 -23.40 -1.62
N ASP A 264 -11.32 -23.02 -2.87
CA ASP A 264 -12.27 -22.26 -3.70
C ASP A 264 -12.90 -23.19 -4.76
N GLU A 265 -14.20 -23.49 -4.60
CA GLU A 265 -14.96 -24.29 -5.57
C GLU A 265 -15.22 -23.50 -6.86
N ASN A 266 -15.17 -22.17 -6.82
CA ASN A 266 -15.41 -21.27 -7.93
C ASN A 266 -14.12 -20.63 -8.46
N ALA A 267 -12.95 -21.25 -8.25
CA ALA A 267 -11.64 -20.67 -8.55
C ALA A 267 -11.50 -20.13 -10.00
N THR A 268 -12.11 -20.79 -10.96
CA THR A 268 -12.13 -20.31 -12.35
C THR A 268 -12.89 -18.99 -12.47
N GLN A 269 -14.05 -18.87 -11.81
CA GLN A 269 -14.82 -17.64 -11.81
C GLN A 269 -14.09 -16.51 -11.06
N THR A 270 -13.40 -16.83 -9.96
CA THR A 270 -12.56 -15.89 -9.22
C THR A 270 -11.48 -15.28 -10.12
N LEU A 271 -10.74 -16.12 -10.85
CA LEU A 271 -9.72 -15.65 -11.79
C LEU A 271 -10.33 -14.91 -13.00
N ASP A 272 -11.50 -15.32 -13.48
CA ASP A 272 -12.22 -14.61 -14.55
C ASP A 272 -12.66 -13.22 -14.09
N THR A 273 -13.18 -13.08 -12.86
CA THR A 273 -13.54 -11.78 -12.27
C THR A 273 -12.32 -10.88 -12.14
N ALA A 274 -11.20 -11.40 -11.62
CA ALA A 274 -9.95 -10.65 -11.54
C ALA A 274 -9.46 -10.18 -12.91
N SER A 275 -9.57 -11.07 -13.93
CA SER A 275 -9.17 -10.77 -15.30
C SER A 275 -10.01 -9.67 -15.94
N GLU A 276 -11.32 -9.68 -15.69
CA GLU A 276 -12.24 -8.65 -16.17
C GLU A 276 -11.98 -7.30 -15.46
N ALA A 277 -11.80 -7.33 -14.14
CA ALA A 277 -11.48 -6.13 -13.36
C ALA A 277 -10.15 -5.52 -13.79
N PHE A 278 -9.11 -6.34 -13.94
CA PHE A 278 -7.81 -5.93 -14.44
C PHE A 278 -7.90 -5.25 -15.81
N ALA A 279 -8.56 -5.88 -16.78
CA ALA A 279 -8.74 -5.32 -18.14
C ALA A 279 -9.55 -4.02 -18.12
N TYR A 280 -10.55 -3.92 -17.25
CA TYR A 280 -11.35 -2.71 -17.08
C TYR A 280 -10.53 -1.57 -16.50
N PHE A 281 -9.74 -1.80 -15.44
CA PHE A 281 -8.94 -0.77 -14.80
C PHE A 281 -7.79 -0.31 -15.68
N GLU A 282 -7.14 -1.22 -16.40
CA GLU A 282 -6.09 -0.86 -17.36
C GLU A 282 -6.62 0.08 -18.46
N LYS A 283 -7.79 -0.21 -19.00
CA LYS A 283 -8.47 0.66 -19.98
C LYS A 283 -8.91 1.98 -19.36
N THR A 284 -9.37 1.95 -18.11
CA THR A 284 -10.00 3.09 -17.45
C THR A 284 -8.98 4.07 -16.87
N PHE A 285 -7.90 3.57 -16.26
CA PHE A 285 -6.94 4.41 -15.53
C PHE A 285 -5.59 4.54 -16.23
N GLY A 286 -5.14 3.49 -16.91
CA GLY A 286 -3.87 3.47 -17.63
C GLY A 286 -3.20 2.11 -17.56
N GLU A 287 -2.20 1.92 -18.40
CA GLU A 287 -1.45 0.67 -18.52
C GLU A 287 -0.84 0.22 -17.18
N TYR A 288 -1.07 -1.05 -16.82
CA TYR A 288 -0.43 -1.70 -15.68
C TYR A 288 1.04 -2.01 -16.01
N PRO A 289 1.99 -1.51 -15.21
CA PRO A 289 3.40 -1.54 -15.64
C PRO A 289 4.12 -2.86 -15.37
N TYR A 290 3.55 -3.73 -14.52
CA TYR A 290 4.22 -4.97 -14.12
C TYR A 290 3.81 -6.13 -15.04
N PRO A 291 4.66 -7.18 -15.15
CA PRO A 291 4.41 -8.31 -16.06
C PRO A 291 3.38 -9.31 -15.53
N CYS A 292 3.09 -9.30 -14.23
CA CYS A 292 2.21 -10.26 -13.58
C CYS A 292 1.32 -9.60 -12.52
N TYR A 293 0.23 -10.31 -12.18
CA TYR A 293 -0.60 -10.04 -11.02
C TYR A 293 -1.10 -11.36 -10.43
N THR A 294 -0.86 -11.58 -9.15
CA THR A 294 -1.17 -12.83 -8.45
C THR A 294 -2.22 -12.59 -7.38
N LEU A 295 -3.18 -13.49 -7.27
CA LEU A 295 -4.11 -13.60 -6.16
C LEU A 295 -3.75 -14.84 -5.34
N ALA A 296 -3.78 -14.74 -4.01
CA ALA A 296 -3.49 -15.85 -3.11
C ALA A 296 -4.59 -15.99 -2.06
N GLN A 297 -5.35 -17.09 -2.10
CA GLN A 297 -6.29 -17.42 -1.04
C GLN A 297 -5.52 -17.81 0.23
N THR A 298 -5.86 -17.19 1.36
CA THR A 298 -5.16 -17.44 2.63
C THR A 298 -6.07 -17.26 3.83
N GLY A 299 -5.65 -17.75 4.99
CA GLY A 299 -6.25 -17.37 6.27
C GLY A 299 -5.95 -15.89 6.56
N LEU A 300 -6.99 -15.07 6.54
CA LEU A 300 -6.91 -13.64 6.81
C LEU A 300 -8.19 -13.18 7.51
N CYS A 301 -8.07 -12.44 8.60
CA CYS A 301 -9.23 -11.95 9.35
C CYS A 301 -9.91 -10.72 8.74
N HIS A 302 -9.34 -10.18 7.68
CA HIS A 302 -9.89 -9.13 6.82
C HIS A 302 -10.24 -9.70 5.44
N GLY A 303 -10.90 -8.91 4.58
CA GLY A 303 -11.32 -9.36 3.25
C GLY A 303 -10.17 -9.65 2.30
N GLY A 304 -9.17 -8.80 2.30
CA GLY A 304 -7.98 -8.92 1.45
C GLY A 304 -6.80 -8.10 1.96
N MET A 305 -5.72 -8.08 1.16
CA MET A 305 -4.55 -7.22 1.34
C MET A 305 -3.82 -7.06 0.00
N GLU A 306 -3.56 -5.84 -0.35
CA GLU A 306 -3.24 -5.36 -1.69
C GLU A 306 -1.74 -5.26 -2.01
N TYR A 307 -0.88 -6.15 -1.55
CA TYR A 307 0.56 -6.05 -1.88
C TYR A 307 0.78 -5.88 -3.39
N PRO A 308 1.81 -5.12 -3.79
CA PRO A 308 2.08 -4.89 -5.21
C PRO A 308 2.26 -6.20 -5.96
N THR A 309 1.51 -6.38 -7.04
CA THR A 309 1.47 -7.59 -7.87
C THR A 309 1.03 -8.88 -7.18
N LEU A 310 0.68 -8.83 -5.89
CA LEU A 310 0.18 -9.94 -5.10
C LEU A 310 -0.94 -9.47 -4.16
N SER A 311 -2.18 -9.88 -4.36
CA SER A 311 -3.24 -9.65 -3.39
C SER A 311 -3.54 -10.93 -2.61
N MET A 312 -3.61 -10.81 -1.28
CA MET A 312 -4.11 -11.87 -0.41
C MET A 312 -5.63 -11.79 -0.37
N LEU A 313 -6.32 -12.92 -0.42
CA LEU A 313 -7.77 -13.03 -0.32
C LEU A 313 -8.13 -13.94 0.84
N SER A 314 -9.01 -13.50 1.73
CA SER A 314 -9.47 -14.33 2.84
C SER A 314 -10.21 -15.57 2.32
N SER A 315 -9.92 -16.72 2.94
CA SER A 315 -10.62 -17.99 2.66
C SER A 315 -12.02 -18.08 3.25
N ASP A 316 -12.38 -17.13 4.12
CA ASP A 316 -13.63 -17.16 4.89
C ASP A 316 -14.74 -16.30 4.28
N LEU A 317 -14.52 -15.77 3.07
CA LEU A 317 -15.50 -14.95 2.37
C LEU A 317 -16.60 -15.79 1.73
N THR A 318 -17.81 -15.29 1.77
CA THR A 318 -18.90 -15.78 0.90
C THR A 318 -18.58 -15.52 -0.57
N ALA A 319 -19.24 -16.17 -1.50
CA ALA A 319 -18.99 -15.97 -2.94
C ALA A 319 -19.23 -14.52 -3.40
N GLU A 320 -20.19 -13.81 -2.79
CA GLU A 320 -20.46 -12.40 -3.10
C GLU A 320 -19.33 -11.49 -2.56
N GLU A 321 -18.95 -11.69 -1.29
CA GLU A 321 -17.85 -10.96 -0.66
C GLU A 321 -16.52 -11.21 -1.37
N GLN A 322 -16.24 -12.46 -1.79
CA GLN A 322 -15.06 -12.81 -2.56
C GLN A 322 -15.04 -12.10 -3.91
N THR A 323 -16.18 -12.08 -4.63
CA THR A 323 -16.30 -11.36 -5.90
C THR A 323 -15.96 -9.87 -5.71
N ARG A 324 -16.50 -9.26 -4.66
CA ARG A 324 -16.24 -7.85 -4.34
C ARG A 324 -14.78 -7.63 -3.93
N ALA A 325 -14.22 -8.47 -3.04
CA ALA A 325 -12.84 -8.38 -2.61
C ALA A 325 -11.87 -8.51 -3.78
N VAL A 326 -12.06 -9.47 -4.69
CA VAL A 326 -11.24 -9.63 -5.89
C VAL A 326 -11.19 -8.35 -6.72
N VAL A 327 -12.32 -7.68 -6.93
CA VAL A 327 -12.36 -6.43 -7.71
C VAL A 327 -11.68 -5.30 -6.95
N HIS A 328 -11.91 -5.20 -5.65
CA HIS A 328 -11.31 -4.19 -4.78
C HIS A 328 -9.78 -4.32 -4.72
N GLU A 329 -9.28 -5.51 -4.42
CA GLU A 329 -7.84 -5.80 -4.37
C GLU A 329 -7.16 -5.59 -5.74
N THR A 330 -7.89 -5.86 -6.83
CA THR A 330 -7.39 -5.57 -8.18
C THR A 330 -7.29 -4.07 -8.43
N ALA A 331 -8.22 -3.24 -7.89
CA ALA A 331 -8.16 -1.79 -8.05
C ALA A 331 -6.96 -1.18 -7.31
N HIS A 332 -6.59 -1.74 -6.17
CA HIS A 332 -5.39 -1.35 -5.43
C HIS A 332 -4.08 -1.56 -6.19
N GLN A 333 -4.07 -2.39 -7.24
CA GLN A 333 -2.88 -2.49 -8.09
C GLN A 333 -2.57 -1.18 -8.81
N TRP A 334 -3.56 -0.28 -8.99
CA TRP A 334 -3.39 1.11 -9.43
C TRP A 334 -3.22 2.07 -8.26
N TRP A 335 -4.09 1.93 -7.21
CA TRP A 335 -4.16 2.81 -6.03
C TRP A 335 -3.56 2.13 -4.81
N TYR A 336 -2.33 2.16 -4.62
CA TYR A 336 -1.35 1.61 -3.72
C TYR A 336 -0.18 0.98 -4.51
N GLY A 337 -0.40 -0.08 -5.29
CA GLY A 337 0.67 -0.79 -6.01
C GLY A 337 1.53 0.15 -6.85
N VAL A 338 0.93 0.91 -7.75
CA VAL A 338 1.63 1.86 -8.64
C VAL A 338 1.67 3.27 -8.08
N VAL A 339 0.52 3.81 -7.65
CA VAL A 339 0.45 5.13 -7.02
C VAL A 339 0.16 4.94 -5.54
N GLY A 340 1.19 5.12 -4.71
CA GLY A 340 1.03 5.04 -3.27
C GLY A 340 0.52 6.32 -2.66
N SER A 341 0.07 6.23 -1.42
CA SER A 341 -0.32 7.34 -0.58
C SER A 341 0.15 7.12 0.85
N ASP A 342 0.08 8.14 1.68
CA ASP A 342 0.26 7.98 3.12
C ASP A 342 -1.02 7.43 3.73
N GLN A 343 -1.13 6.09 3.80
CA GLN A 343 -2.29 5.37 4.33
C GLN A 343 -2.51 5.67 5.83
N ILE A 344 -1.46 6.06 6.54
CA ILE A 344 -1.54 6.37 7.98
C ILE A 344 -2.23 7.70 8.23
N GLN A 345 -1.99 8.69 7.36
CA GLN A 345 -2.57 10.03 7.47
C GLN A 345 -3.84 10.21 6.64
N ASN A 346 -3.97 9.48 5.54
CA ASN A 346 -4.96 9.69 4.51
C ASN A 346 -5.49 8.37 3.92
N ALA A 347 -5.93 7.45 4.77
CA ALA A 347 -6.46 6.14 4.35
C ALA A 347 -7.58 6.22 3.31
N TRP A 348 -8.35 7.31 3.28
CA TRP A 348 -9.38 7.58 2.29
C TRP A 348 -8.84 7.65 0.85
N GLN A 349 -7.52 7.93 0.68
CA GLN A 349 -6.95 8.24 -0.63
C GLN A 349 -6.76 6.98 -1.48
N ASP A 350 -6.35 5.88 -0.90
CA ASP A 350 -6.27 4.59 -1.60
C ASP A 350 -7.55 3.77 -1.44
N GLU A 351 -8.04 3.59 -0.22
CA GLU A 351 -9.25 2.85 0.06
C GLU A 351 -10.48 3.43 -0.65
N GLY A 352 -10.62 4.75 -0.59
CA GLY A 352 -11.71 5.43 -1.28
C GLY A 352 -11.61 5.34 -2.81
N LEU A 353 -10.40 5.40 -3.37
CA LEU A 353 -10.18 5.23 -4.80
C LEU A 353 -10.42 3.77 -5.23
N ALA A 354 -9.96 2.79 -4.46
CA ALA A 354 -10.19 1.38 -4.74
C ALA A 354 -11.68 1.03 -4.64
N GLU A 355 -12.35 1.52 -3.59
CA GLU A 355 -13.77 1.32 -3.38
C GLU A 355 -14.63 1.93 -4.49
N TYR A 356 -14.32 3.16 -4.90
CA TYR A 356 -15.04 3.80 -6.00
C TYR A 356 -14.73 3.15 -7.36
N SER A 357 -13.50 2.68 -7.56
CA SER A 357 -13.12 1.92 -8.76
C SER A 357 -13.87 0.60 -8.85
N THR A 358 -14.04 -0.06 -7.72
CA THR A 358 -14.86 -1.28 -7.57
C THR A 358 -16.30 -1.02 -7.99
N LEU A 359 -16.89 0.08 -7.53
CA LEU A 359 -18.23 0.49 -7.97
C LEU A 359 -18.28 0.77 -9.48
N CYS A 360 -17.29 1.47 -10.04
CA CYS A 360 -17.22 1.74 -11.48
C CYS A 360 -17.12 0.46 -12.30
N PHE A 361 -16.40 -0.55 -11.83
CA PHE A 361 -16.35 -1.86 -12.47
C PHE A 361 -17.73 -2.52 -12.49
N PHE A 362 -18.41 -2.59 -11.36
CA PHE A 362 -19.74 -3.20 -11.29
C PHE A 362 -20.79 -2.46 -12.11
N GLU A 363 -20.75 -1.11 -12.11
CA GLU A 363 -21.61 -0.29 -12.98
C GLU A 363 -21.43 -0.64 -14.47
N ALA A 364 -20.20 -0.94 -14.89
CA ALA A 364 -19.88 -1.31 -16.26
C ALA A 364 -20.18 -2.78 -16.62
N HIS A 365 -20.45 -3.63 -15.62
CA HIS A 365 -20.64 -5.08 -15.77
C HIS A 365 -21.95 -5.53 -15.10
N GLU A 366 -23.08 -5.21 -15.72
CA GLU A 366 -24.45 -5.47 -15.22
C GLU A 366 -24.71 -6.91 -14.75
N LYS A 367 -23.95 -7.89 -15.29
CA LYS A 367 -24.07 -9.30 -14.91
C LYS A 367 -23.85 -9.58 -13.42
N TYR A 368 -23.17 -8.69 -12.70
CA TYR A 368 -22.94 -8.82 -11.25
C TYR A 368 -24.10 -8.29 -10.42
N GLY A 369 -25.10 -7.65 -11.02
CA GLY A 369 -26.32 -7.20 -10.33
C GLY A 369 -26.15 -5.99 -9.40
N VAL A 370 -24.98 -5.37 -9.36
CA VAL A 370 -24.70 -4.19 -8.53
C VAL A 370 -24.94 -2.91 -9.33
N THR A 371 -25.82 -2.05 -8.83
CA THR A 371 -26.10 -0.75 -9.46
C THR A 371 -25.41 0.37 -8.67
N ARG A 372 -24.93 1.40 -9.40
CA ARG A 372 -24.33 2.59 -8.78
C ARG A 372 -25.26 3.24 -7.76
N GLU A 373 -26.55 3.38 -8.09
CA GLU A 373 -27.54 4.01 -7.20
C GLU A 373 -27.70 3.24 -5.88
N ALA A 374 -27.83 1.91 -5.96
CA ALA A 374 -27.96 1.07 -4.77
C ALA A 374 -26.71 1.12 -3.90
N ALA A 375 -25.52 1.01 -4.48
CA ALA A 375 -24.25 1.05 -3.75
C ALA A 375 -24.03 2.40 -3.04
N VAL A 376 -24.25 3.53 -3.74
CA VAL A 376 -24.14 4.86 -3.15
C VAL A 376 -25.17 5.09 -2.05
N THR A 377 -26.41 4.61 -2.26
CA THR A 377 -27.48 4.71 -1.23
C THR A 377 -27.11 3.92 0.02
N ASN A 378 -26.53 2.72 -0.16
CA ASN A 378 -26.09 1.90 0.98
C ASN A 378 -24.93 2.55 1.73
N ALA A 379 -23.90 3.01 1.02
CA ALA A 379 -22.76 3.71 1.64
C ALA A 379 -23.21 4.96 2.42
N LEU A 380 -24.14 5.74 1.86
CA LEU A 380 -24.69 6.90 2.54
C LEU A 380 -25.49 6.51 3.80
N LYS A 381 -26.23 5.40 3.75
CA LYS A 381 -26.98 4.87 4.90
C LYS A 381 -26.03 4.42 6.01
N GLU A 382 -24.94 3.68 5.68
CA GLU A 382 -23.95 3.23 6.65
C GLU A 382 -23.22 4.43 7.29
N TYR A 383 -22.80 5.42 6.49
CA TYR A 383 -22.21 6.64 7.01
C TYR A 383 -23.16 7.42 7.94
N ARG A 384 -24.45 7.56 7.59
CA ARG A 384 -25.43 8.22 8.45
C ARG A 384 -25.69 7.46 9.74
N SER A 385 -25.73 6.13 9.67
CA SER A 385 -25.86 5.29 10.87
C SER A 385 -24.69 5.50 11.83
N TYR A 386 -23.44 5.54 11.29
CA TYR A 386 -22.27 5.92 12.07
C TYR A 386 -22.42 7.30 12.70
N TYR A 387 -22.79 8.32 11.90
CA TYR A 387 -22.93 9.69 12.36
C TYR A 387 -23.92 9.81 13.52
N ASP A 388 -25.09 9.22 13.37
CA ASP A 388 -26.19 9.28 14.37
C ASP A 388 -25.85 8.50 15.64
N VAL A 389 -25.28 7.28 15.52
CA VAL A 389 -24.93 6.43 16.67
C VAL A 389 -23.82 7.07 17.49
N TYR A 390 -22.72 7.47 16.86
CA TYR A 390 -21.60 8.08 17.58
C TYR A 390 -21.97 9.44 18.18
N GLY A 391 -22.77 10.25 17.46
CA GLY A 391 -23.32 11.49 17.99
C GLY A 391 -24.19 11.28 19.22
N SER A 392 -25.05 10.25 19.19
CA SER A 392 -25.95 9.94 20.29
C SER A 392 -25.26 9.33 21.52
N VAL A 393 -24.27 8.45 21.29
CA VAL A 393 -23.57 7.71 22.36
C VAL A 393 -22.40 8.49 22.93
N LEU A 394 -21.59 9.11 22.07
CA LEU A 394 -20.35 9.81 22.46
C LEU A 394 -20.51 11.33 22.55
N GLY A 395 -21.69 11.87 22.18
CA GLY A 395 -21.97 13.31 22.15
C GLY A 395 -21.19 14.08 21.07
N ARG A 396 -20.46 13.37 20.21
CA ARG A 396 -19.71 13.92 19.08
C ARG A 396 -19.52 12.86 18.01
N THR A 397 -19.39 13.33 16.78
CA THR A 397 -18.97 12.49 15.64
C THR A 397 -17.85 13.21 14.91
N ASP A 398 -16.71 12.56 14.74
CA ASP A 398 -15.64 13.08 13.88
C ASP A 398 -15.90 12.62 12.44
N THR A 399 -16.08 13.58 11.55
CA THR A 399 -16.37 13.33 10.14
C THR A 399 -15.19 13.65 9.22
N LYS A 400 -14.02 14.00 9.77
CA LYS A 400 -12.81 14.24 8.97
C LYS A 400 -12.37 12.97 8.27
N MET A 401 -12.02 13.08 7.00
CA MET A 401 -11.45 11.98 6.23
C MET A 401 -9.93 12.00 6.31
N SER A 402 -9.32 13.20 6.24
CA SER A 402 -7.87 13.38 6.39
C SER A 402 -7.52 13.41 7.87
N ARG A 403 -7.25 12.24 8.43
CA ARG A 403 -6.87 12.05 9.84
C ARG A 403 -6.00 10.82 10.01
N HIS A 404 -5.17 10.85 11.04
CA HIS A 404 -4.25 9.77 11.35
C HIS A 404 -4.99 8.50 11.80
N LEU A 405 -4.48 7.30 11.46
CA LEU A 405 -5.09 6.02 11.86
C LEU A 405 -5.34 5.91 13.37
N LYS A 406 -4.44 6.44 14.21
CA LYS A 406 -4.61 6.47 15.69
C LYS A 406 -5.87 7.20 16.18
N ASP A 407 -6.46 8.06 15.36
CA ASP A 407 -7.61 8.89 15.72
C ASP A 407 -8.95 8.20 15.41
N PHE A 408 -8.92 7.02 14.77
CA PHE A 408 -10.09 6.17 14.62
C PHE A 408 -10.34 5.39 15.92
N LEU A 409 -11.60 5.26 16.30
CA LEU A 409 -12.00 4.60 17.55
C LEU A 409 -12.35 3.12 17.36
N SER A 410 -12.54 2.69 16.10
CA SER A 410 -12.91 1.31 15.75
C SER A 410 -12.81 1.05 14.25
N ASP A 411 -12.72 -0.22 13.87
CA ASP A 411 -12.83 -0.70 12.48
C ASP A 411 -14.10 -0.19 11.79
N TYR A 412 -15.22 -0.11 12.53
CA TYR A 412 -16.48 0.40 11.99
C TYR A 412 -16.40 1.88 11.60
N GLU A 413 -15.82 2.72 12.46
CA GLU A 413 -15.57 4.13 12.14
C GLU A 413 -14.61 4.27 10.96
N TYR A 414 -13.53 3.50 10.96
CA TYR A 414 -12.55 3.47 9.87
C TYR A 414 -13.25 3.16 8.53
N LYS A 415 -14.05 2.08 8.48
CA LYS A 415 -14.83 1.70 7.30
C LYS A 415 -15.78 2.81 6.86
N CYS A 416 -16.58 3.36 7.76
CA CYS A 416 -17.57 4.38 7.41
C CYS A 416 -16.93 5.66 6.84
N ILE A 417 -15.72 6.01 7.28
CA ILE A 417 -15.03 7.23 6.84
C ILE A 417 -14.16 6.97 5.62
N SER A 418 -13.32 5.92 5.64
CA SER A 418 -12.34 5.69 4.57
C SER A 418 -12.96 5.04 3.33
N TYR A 419 -14.01 4.23 3.48
CA TYR A 419 -14.71 3.54 2.39
C TYR A 419 -16.03 4.22 2.04
N ASP A 420 -17.03 4.20 2.93
CA ASP A 420 -18.39 4.61 2.61
C ASP A 420 -18.48 6.11 2.29
N LYS A 421 -17.91 6.97 3.14
CA LYS A 421 -17.91 8.41 2.91
C LYS A 421 -17.09 8.77 1.67
N SER A 422 -15.97 8.09 1.44
CA SER A 422 -15.12 8.31 0.26
C SER A 422 -15.84 7.92 -1.03
N LEU A 423 -16.55 6.80 -1.04
CA LEU A 423 -17.38 6.37 -2.17
C LEU A 423 -18.41 7.46 -2.52
N VAL A 424 -19.12 7.99 -1.51
CA VAL A 424 -20.10 9.07 -1.71
C VAL A 424 -19.44 10.36 -2.20
N MET A 425 -18.24 10.69 -1.68
CA MET A 425 -17.46 11.85 -2.12
C MET A 425 -17.12 11.75 -3.62
N PHE A 426 -16.52 10.65 -4.05
CA PHE A 426 -16.14 10.47 -5.45
C PHE A 426 -17.35 10.40 -6.39
N ASP A 427 -18.45 9.79 -5.93
CA ASP A 427 -19.71 9.78 -6.69
C ASP A 427 -20.28 11.19 -6.87
N THR A 428 -20.27 11.99 -5.80
CA THR A 428 -20.72 13.38 -5.82
C THR A 428 -19.85 14.23 -6.75
N LEU A 429 -18.52 14.05 -6.69
CA LEU A 429 -17.60 14.71 -7.61
C LEU A 429 -17.91 14.33 -9.06
N ARG A 430 -18.02 13.04 -9.37
CA ARG A 430 -18.31 12.55 -10.73
C ARG A 430 -19.62 13.11 -11.29
N LYS A 431 -20.69 13.13 -10.45
CA LYS A 431 -21.98 13.75 -10.82
C LYS A 431 -21.84 15.25 -11.14
N SER A 432 -21.01 15.94 -10.39
CA SER A 432 -20.83 17.39 -10.54
C SER A 432 -20.04 17.79 -11.77
N VAL A 433 -18.98 17.01 -12.13
CA VAL A 433 -18.04 17.36 -13.19
C VAL A 433 -18.26 16.57 -14.49
N GLY A 434 -19.02 15.48 -14.43
CA GLY A 434 -19.28 14.55 -15.52
C GLY A 434 -18.14 13.55 -15.77
N ASP A 435 -18.48 12.42 -16.36
CA ASP A 435 -17.58 11.25 -16.55
C ASP A 435 -16.26 11.61 -17.22
N LYS A 436 -16.32 12.39 -18.33
CA LYS A 436 -15.12 12.73 -19.09
C LYS A 436 -14.06 13.44 -18.25
N LYS A 437 -14.45 14.39 -17.43
CA LYS A 437 -13.53 15.16 -16.60
C LYS A 437 -13.11 14.35 -15.38
N PHE A 438 -14.03 13.58 -14.78
CA PHE A 438 -13.74 12.72 -13.65
C PHE A 438 -12.67 11.67 -13.99
N PHE A 439 -12.91 10.83 -14.99
CA PHE A 439 -11.93 9.82 -15.41
C PHE A 439 -10.67 10.44 -16.03
N GLY A 440 -10.78 11.63 -16.63
CA GLY A 440 -9.62 12.41 -17.08
C GLY A 440 -8.71 12.84 -15.93
N GLY A 441 -9.27 13.23 -14.78
CA GLY A 441 -8.55 13.55 -13.55
C GLY A 441 -7.84 12.32 -12.96
N LEU A 442 -8.54 11.18 -12.87
CA LEU A 442 -7.95 9.92 -12.37
C LEU A 442 -6.83 9.40 -13.28
N LYS A 443 -7.01 9.42 -14.60
CA LYS A 443 -5.93 9.04 -15.54
C LYS A 443 -4.69 9.90 -15.38
N ARG A 444 -4.89 11.21 -15.19
CA ARG A 444 -3.79 12.14 -14.96
C ARG A 444 -3.12 11.87 -13.61
N TYR A 445 -3.91 11.66 -12.55
CA TYR A 445 -3.38 11.32 -11.24
C TYR A 445 -2.48 10.08 -11.30
N TYR A 446 -2.96 9.01 -11.95
CA TYR A 446 -2.18 7.81 -12.20
C TYR A 446 -0.89 8.09 -12.99
N ALA A 447 -0.99 8.78 -14.12
CA ALA A 447 0.15 9.02 -15.01
C ALA A 447 1.22 9.92 -14.36
N ASP A 448 0.80 10.96 -13.63
CA ASP A 448 1.70 11.95 -13.04
C ASP A 448 2.38 11.45 -11.74
N ASN A 449 1.84 10.39 -11.09
CA ASN A 449 2.30 9.97 -9.75
C ASN A 449 2.73 8.49 -9.66
N LYS A 450 2.98 7.82 -10.78
CA LYS A 450 3.51 6.43 -10.77
C LYS A 450 4.76 6.32 -9.90
N TYR A 451 4.79 5.29 -9.06
CA TYR A 451 5.92 4.93 -8.20
C TYR A 451 6.28 5.96 -7.13
N THR A 452 5.34 6.86 -6.78
CA THR A 452 5.55 7.86 -5.72
C THR A 452 4.60 7.62 -4.54
N LEU A 453 4.88 8.26 -3.40
CA LEU A 453 3.91 8.49 -2.34
C LEU A 453 3.20 9.82 -2.64
N ALA A 454 2.00 9.73 -3.19
CA ALA A 454 1.23 10.90 -3.61
C ALA A 454 0.42 11.48 -2.45
N ALA A 455 0.58 12.77 -2.19
CA ALA A 455 -0.22 13.50 -1.21
C ALA A 455 -1.64 13.80 -1.78
N PRO A 456 -2.63 14.14 -0.92
CA PRO A 456 -3.96 14.58 -1.37
C PRO A 456 -3.93 15.68 -2.41
N GLU A 457 -2.99 16.62 -2.31
CA GLU A 457 -2.81 17.74 -3.24
C GLU A 457 -2.45 17.27 -4.65
N ASN A 458 -1.78 16.12 -4.79
CA ASN A 458 -1.48 15.54 -6.10
C ASN A 458 -2.76 15.05 -6.80
N LEU A 459 -3.68 14.44 -6.06
CA LEU A 459 -4.98 14.02 -6.59
C LEU A 459 -5.82 15.24 -6.96
N ILE A 460 -5.97 16.21 -6.06
CA ILE A 460 -6.71 17.45 -6.29
C ILE A 460 -6.17 18.20 -7.50
N GLY A 461 -4.85 18.42 -7.55
CA GLY A 461 -4.18 19.10 -8.67
C GLY A 461 -4.33 18.37 -10.00
N SER A 462 -4.49 17.05 -10.00
CA SER A 462 -4.74 16.28 -11.22
C SER A 462 -6.13 16.56 -11.80
N PHE A 463 -7.14 16.77 -10.95
CA PHE A 463 -8.47 17.24 -11.39
C PHE A 463 -8.42 18.71 -11.86
N GLU A 464 -7.72 19.58 -11.13
CA GLU A 464 -7.60 21.00 -11.50
C GLU A 464 -6.93 21.20 -12.88
N LYS A 465 -5.94 20.37 -13.21
CA LYS A 465 -5.32 20.34 -14.54
C LYS A 465 -6.30 19.97 -15.68
N THR A 466 -7.48 19.45 -15.36
CA THR A 466 -8.58 19.26 -16.35
C THR A 466 -9.48 20.48 -16.51
N GLY A 467 -9.14 21.60 -15.87
CA GLY A 467 -9.91 22.85 -15.90
C GLY A 467 -11.09 22.85 -14.92
N LEU A 468 -10.97 22.13 -13.82
CA LEU A 468 -11.94 22.10 -12.70
C LEU A 468 -11.40 22.92 -11.54
N ASP A 469 -12.31 23.57 -10.80
CA ASP A 469 -12.05 24.14 -9.48
C ASP A 469 -12.69 23.20 -8.46
N VAL A 470 -11.87 22.35 -7.83
CA VAL A 470 -12.33 21.30 -6.92
C VAL A 470 -11.71 21.37 -5.53
N ALA A 471 -10.78 22.27 -5.27
CA ALA A 471 -10.09 22.36 -3.99
C ALA A 471 -11.07 22.56 -2.82
N GLY A 472 -12.05 23.48 -2.97
CA GLY A 472 -13.08 23.71 -1.95
C GLY A 472 -14.01 22.52 -1.73
N PHE A 473 -14.28 21.73 -2.77
CA PHE A 473 -15.05 20.49 -2.68
C PHE A 473 -14.30 19.47 -1.81
N PHE A 474 -13.05 19.17 -2.14
CA PHE A 474 -12.23 18.23 -1.37
C PHE A 474 -12.04 18.72 0.08
N ASP A 475 -11.70 20.00 0.30
CA ASP A 475 -11.55 20.56 1.66
C ASP A 475 -12.80 20.34 2.51
N SER A 476 -13.99 20.49 1.91
CA SER A 476 -15.25 20.27 2.62
C SER A 476 -15.39 18.84 3.16
N PHE A 477 -14.99 17.83 2.39
CA PHE A 477 -15.03 16.42 2.82
C PHE A 477 -13.87 16.07 3.76
N LEU A 478 -12.65 16.45 3.38
CA LEU A 478 -11.44 16.08 4.10
C LEU A 478 -11.40 16.66 5.51
N GLN A 479 -11.88 17.90 5.67
CA GLN A 479 -11.98 18.56 6.96
C GLN A 479 -13.27 18.26 7.74
N GLY A 480 -14.13 17.39 7.22
CA GLY A 480 -15.37 17.02 7.89
C GLY A 480 -16.43 18.13 7.96
N LYS A 481 -16.33 19.17 7.10
CA LYS A 481 -17.31 20.26 7.03
C LYS A 481 -18.58 19.85 6.28
N GLY A 482 -18.46 18.95 5.32
CA GLY A 482 -19.58 18.33 4.59
C GLY A 482 -20.18 17.21 5.41
N ILE A 483 -21.36 17.43 5.96
CA ILE A 483 -22.20 16.40 6.55
C ILE A 483 -23.14 15.92 5.46
N LEU A 484 -23.16 14.62 5.17
CA LEU A 484 -23.92 13.98 4.09
C LEU A 484 -25.34 13.61 4.53
#